data_a1aa4803f0667000546e2d417d2cbd76
#
_entry.id   a1aa4803f0667000546e2d417d2cbd76
#
_cell.length_a   1.000
_cell.length_b   1.000
_cell.length_c   1.000
_cell.angle_alpha   90.00
_cell.angle_beta   90.00
_cell.angle_gamma   90.00
#
_symmetry.space_group_name_H-M   'P 1'
#
loop_
_entity.id
_entity.type
_entity.pdbx_description
1 polymer ?
#
loop_
_entity_poly.entity_id
_entity_poly.type
_entity_poly.pdbx_seq_one_letter_code
_entity_poly.pdbx_strand_id
1 'polypeptide(L)'
;MINRQNWLDIRLYLRHVANVIQNSPETVDRTRAHLRHLLEWADATALTRAAQIVPAFPAYLADRHLSPSSIKKGLESARSFFEFARGHWPQRYHTVRQPWIDLLRPPRGSRMDSRLPVHQYFTLDAVKQIASVSVETLRQERARAAACFLFLSGMRADAFASLPISCVDLDKRAISQLPELGVRTKNRKAGLTYLLDIPELMAVVERWHRRLLDLPPASLWYSPISRDSSALAPATVACIGRGDVVGDDLRIICALAGVAYLSPHKLRHGHVVYGLKAANSKAEWKAVSQNVMHSSLEITDRIYGRLVDDDVRNIITTLGTKKQLPSGLPAEKLDELIELLKQATGQAARTAI
;
A
#
# COMPACT_ATOMS: atom_id res chain seq x y z
N MET A 1 11.54 -31.78 17.46
CA MET A 1 12.86 -31.83 16.68
C MET A 1 12.52 -31.79 15.22
N ILE A 2 12.96 -30.76 14.47
CA ILE A 2 12.59 -30.62 13.05
C ILE A 2 13.26 -31.70 12.21
N ASN A 3 12.49 -32.38 11.35
CA ASN A 3 13.00 -33.38 10.41
C ASN A 3 14.00 -32.73 9.43
N ARG A 4 15.25 -33.23 9.41
CA ARG A 4 16.33 -32.68 8.58
C ARG A 4 16.00 -32.69 7.08
N GLN A 5 15.33 -33.74 6.59
CA GLN A 5 14.97 -33.85 5.17
C GLN A 5 13.93 -32.81 4.78
N ASN A 6 12.94 -32.56 5.64
CA ASN A 6 11.94 -31.48 5.42
C ASN A 6 12.62 -30.13 5.25
N TRP A 7 13.59 -29.83 6.10
CA TRP A 7 14.38 -28.59 6.00
C TRP A 7 15.15 -28.50 4.67
N LEU A 8 15.81 -29.59 4.25
CA LEU A 8 16.55 -29.61 2.99
C LEU A 8 15.63 -29.40 1.78
N ASP A 9 14.45 -30.01 1.78
CA ASP A 9 13.47 -29.88 0.71
C ASP A 9 12.93 -28.44 0.61
N ILE A 10 12.58 -27.84 1.75
CA ILE A 10 12.11 -26.44 1.79
C ILE A 10 13.25 -25.49 1.37
N ARG A 11 14.48 -25.73 1.80
CA ARG A 11 15.64 -24.92 1.39
C ARG A 11 15.85 -24.96 -0.12
N LEU A 12 15.67 -26.13 -0.76
CA LEU A 12 15.76 -26.23 -2.22
C LEU A 12 14.62 -25.47 -2.89
N TYR A 13 13.40 -25.61 -2.40
CA TYR A 13 12.27 -24.84 -2.87
C TYR A 13 12.51 -23.31 -2.77
N LEU A 14 13.01 -22.82 -1.65
CA LEU A 14 13.34 -21.38 -1.48
C LEU A 14 14.39 -20.91 -2.50
N ARG A 15 15.38 -21.77 -2.83
CA ARG A 15 16.34 -21.49 -3.92
C ARG A 15 15.64 -21.43 -5.28
N HIS A 16 14.70 -22.32 -5.54
CA HIS A 16 13.90 -22.30 -6.75
C HIS A 16 13.08 -21.01 -6.84
N VAL A 17 12.44 -20.57 -5.74
CA VAL A 17 11.68 -19.31 -5.65
C VAL A 17 12.59 -18.09 -5.91
N ALA A 18 13.82 -18.11 -5.40
CA ALA A 18 14.78 -17.04 -5.62
C ALA A 18 15.34 -17.00 -7.04
N ASN A 19 15.79 -18.13 -7.56
CA ASN A 19 16.63 -18.19 -8.76
C ASN A 19 15.84 -18.46 -10.05
N VAL A 20 14.74 -19.23 -9.98
CA VAL A 20 13.93 -19.62 -11.14
C VAL A 20 12.69 -18.73 -11.25
N ILE A 21 11.94 -18.56 -10.15
CA ILE A 21 10.77 -17.65 -10.13
C ILE A 21 11.22 -16.18 -10.06
N GLN A 22 12.47 -15.93 -9.64
CA GLN A 22 13.08 -14.59 -9.52
C GLN A 22 12.31 -13.64 -8.58
N ASN A 23 11.76 -14.17 -7.51
CA ASN A 23 11.15 -13.34 -6.48
C ASN A 23 12.18 -12.50 -5.74
N SER A 24 11.75 -11.32 -5.25
CA SER A 24 12.62 -10.45 -4.46
C SER A 24 13.08 -11.14 -3.16
N PRO A 25 14.25 -10.77 -2.61
CA PRO A 25 14.76 -11.29 -1.34
C PRO A 25 13.73 -11.22 -0.21
N GLU A 26 12.99 -10.11 -0.11
CA GLU A 26 11.95 -9.92 0.90
C GLU A 26 10.78 -10.90 0.73
N THR A 27 10.43 -11.24 -0.53
CA THR A 27 9.38 -12.23 -0.82
C THR A 27 9.86 -13.62 -0.45
N VAL A 28 11.13 -13.95 -0.72
CA VAL A 28 11.74 -15.24 -0.33
C VAL A 28 11.76 -15.38 1.20
N ASP A 29 12.13 -14.32 1.92
CA ASP A 29 12.16 -14.31 3.39
C ASP A 29 10.75 -14.46 4.00
N ARG A 30 9.75 -13.79 3.42
CA ARG A 30 8.34 -13.98 3.81
C ARG A 30 7.88 -15.41 3.56
N THR A 31 8.21 -16.00 2.41
CA THR A 31 7.89 -17.39 2.09
C THR A 31 8.57 -18.33 3.08
N ARG A 32 9.82 -18.07 3.45
CA ARG A 32 10.55 -18.82 4.50
C ARG A 32 9.83 -18.75 5.84
N ALA A 33 9.39 -17.54 6.24
CA ALA A 33 8.66 -17.36 7.50
C ALA A 33 7.32 -18.14 7.51
N HIS A 34 6.59 -18.17 6.40
CA HIS A 34 5.38 -18.96 6.28
C HIS A 34 5.65 -20.47 6.33
N LEU A 35 6.69 -20.94 5.63
CA LEU A 35 7.06 -22.35 5.60
C LEU A 35 7.68 -22.84 6.93
N ARG A 36 8.13 -21.92 7.80
CA ARG A 36 8.52 -22.28 9.16
C ARG A 36 7.36 -22.95 9.92
N HIS A 37 6.15 -22.43 9.77
CA HIS A 37 4.97 -23.06 10.38
C HIS A 37 4.70 -24.47 9.85
N LEU A 38 5.01 -24.74 8.58
CA LEU A 38 4.90 -26.09 7.99
C LEU A 38 5.92 -27.05 8.61
N LEU A 39 7.15 -26.57 8.84
CA LEU A 39 8.19 -27.35 9.53
C LEU A 39 7.85 -27.64 10.98
N GLU A 40 7.36 -26.63 11.71
CA GLU A 40 6.93 -26.75 13.10
C GLU A 40 5.75 -27.74 13.24
N TRP A 41 4.80 -27.71 12.31
CA TRP A 41 3.67 -28.63 12.25
C TRP A 41 4.09 -30.06 11.99
N ALA A 42 4.99 -30.27 11.02
CA ALA A 42 5.45 -31.61 10.64
C ALA A 42 6.39 -32.21 11.71
N ASP A 43 7.09 -31.36 12.46
CA ASP A 43 8.08 -31.71 13.48
C ASP A 43 9.05 -32.82 13.00
N ALA A 44 9.07 -33.98 13.66
CA ALA A 44 9.88 -35.12 13.29
C ALA A 44 9.31 -35.93 12.10
N THR A 45 8.04 -35.71 11.75
CA THR A 45 7.37 -36.44 10.67
C THR A 45 7.82 -35.93 9.30
N ALA A 46 8.13 -36.85 8.39
CA ALA A 46 8.47 -36.46 7.02
C ALA A 46 7.29 -35.83 6.28
N LEU A 47 7.51 -34.72 5.60
CA LEU A 47 6.49 -34.03 4.78
C LEU A 47 5.94 -34.90 3.63
N THR A 48 6.63 -35.96 3.26
CA THR A 48 6.11 -37.00 2.37
C THR A 48 4.87 -37.70 2.94
N ARG A 49 4.68 -37.69 4.26
CA ARG A 49 3.51 -38.23 4.99
C ARG A 49 2.55 -37.13 5.47
N ALA A 50 2.63 -35.93 4.92
CA ALA A 50 1.85 -34.78 5.35
C ALA A 50 0.34 -35.04 5.44
N ALA A 51 -0.21 -35.88 4.54
CA ALA A 51 -1.62 -36.24 4.55
C ALA A 51 -2.07 -37.08 5.78
N GLN A 52 -1.12 -37.62 6.54
CA GLN A 52 -1.37 -38.47 7.72
C GLN A 52 -1.18 -37.73 9.05
N ILE A 53 -0.65 -36.50 9.01
CA ILE A 53 -0.39 -35.71 10.22
C ILE A 53 -1.70 -35.13 10.78
N VAL A 54 -1.91 -35.31 12.07
CA VAL A 54 -3.08 -34.79 12.80
C VAL A 54 -2.60 -33.84 13.90
N PRO A 55 -3.21 -32.66 14.05
CA PRO A 55 -4.28 -32.10 13.21
C PRO A 55 -3.80 -31.75 11.80
N ALA A 56 -4.71 -31.65 10.82
CA ALA A 56 -4.36 -31.20 9.49
C ALA A 56 -3.79 -29.77 9.51
N PHE A 57 -2.86 -29.44 8.59
CA PHE A 57 -2.14 -28.17 8.58
C PHE A 57 -3.06 -26.91 8.62
N PRO A 58 -4.22 -26.85 7.91
CA PRO A 58 -5.12 -25.71 8.04
C PRO A 58 -5.69 -25.54 9.48
N ALA A 59 -6.02 -26.64 10.15
CA ALA A 59 -6.52 -26.60 11.54
C ALA A 59 -5.41 -26.18 12.52
N TYR A 60 -4.19 -26.71 12.33
CA TYR A 60 -3.01 -26.29 13.10
C TYR A 60 -2.75 -24.78 13.00
N LEU A 61 -2.82 -24.20 11.79
CA LEU A 61 -2.61 -22.76 11.62
C LEU A 61 -3.74 -21.93 12.25
N ALA A 62 -4.99 -22.43 12.20
CA ALA A 62 -6.13 -21.75 12.80
C ALA A 62 -6.00 -21.63 14.33
N ASP A 63 -5.38 -22.62 14.98
CA ASP A 63 -5.15 -22.66 16.43
C ASP A 63 -3.97 -21.78 16.90
N ARG A 64 -3.18 -21.23 15.98
CA ARG A 64 -1.94 -20.48 16.29
C ARG A 64 -2.14 -18.99 16.54
N HIS A 65 -3.34 -18.49 16.76
CA HIS A 65 -3.65 -17.07 16.96
C HIS A 65 -3.06 -16.14 15.87
N LEU A 66 -2.87 -16.64 14.65
CA LEU A 66 -2.37 -15.87 13.52
C LEU A 66 -3.49 -15.03 12.89
N SER A 67 -3.13 -13.90 12.26
CA SER A 67 -4.10 -13.16 11.49
C SER A 67 -4.66 -14.00 10.31
N PRO A 68 -5.94 -13.83 9.92
CA PRO A 68 -6.52 -14.53 8.78
C PRO A 68 -5.70 -14.41 7.50
N SER A 69 -5.08 -13.25 7.28
CA SER A 69 -4.17 -13.01 6.15
C SER A 69 -2.90 -13.86 6.25
N SER A 70 -2.34 -14.02 7.46
CA SER A 70 -1.15 -14.85 7.69
C SER A 70 -1.47 -16.33 7.50
N ILE A 71 -2.62 -16.80 7.98
CA ILE A 71 -3.10 -18.17 7.75
C ILE A 71 -3.24 -18.45 6.26
N LYS A 72 -3.93 -17.56 5.53
CA LYS A 72 -4.10 -17.69 4.08
C LYS A 72 -2.75 -17.81 3.36
N LYS A 73 -1.81 -16.92 3.67
CA LYS A 73 -0.48 -16.92 3.05
C LYS A 73 0.36 -18.13 3.44
N GLY A 74 0.25 -18.62 4.67
CA GLY A 74 0.87 -19.86 5.12
C GLY A 74 0.39 -21.05 4.31
N LEU A 75 -0.93 -21.15 4.09
CA LEU A 75 -1.53 -22.21 3.27
C LEU A 75 -1.14 -22.11 1.79
N GLU A 76 -1.14 -20.90 1.23
CA GLU A 76 -0.68 -20.66 -0.15
C GLU A 76 0.79 -21.08 -0.32
N SER A 77 1.66 -20.71 0.63
CA SER A 77 3.08 -21.09 0.59
C SER A 77 3.29 -22.61 0.72
N ALA A 78 2.52 -23.26 1.60
CA ALA A 78 2.57 -24.73 1.75
C ALA A 78 2.08 -25.43 0.48
N ARG A 79 0.99 -24.95 -0.13
CA ARG A 79 0.45 -25.46 -1.37
C ARG A 79 1.49 -25.40 -2.48
N SER A 80 2.08 -24.23 -2.71
CA SER A 80 3.11 -24.03 -3.74
C SER A 80 4.35 -24.90 -3.50
N PHE A 81 4.74 -25.10 -2.23
CA PHE A 81 5.82 -26.02 -1.88
C PHE A 81 5.48 -27.47 -2.27
N PHE A 82 4.29 -27.98 -1.94
CA PHE A 82 3.92 -29.37 -2.27
C PHE A 82 3.72 -29.57 -3.76
N GLU A 83 3.21 -28.60 -4.50
CA GLU A 83 3.14 -28.62 -5.96
C GLU A 83 4.56 -28.74 -6.56
N PHE A 84 5.50 -27.93 -6.10
CA PHE A 84 6.90 -28.01 -6.47
C PHE A 84 7.50 -29.37 -6.11
N ALA A 85 7.32 -29.83 -4.87
CA ALA A 85 7.92 -31.07 -4.36
C ALA A 85 7.45 -32.31 -5.15
N ARG A 86 6.18 -32.34 -5.54
CA ARG A 86 5.63 -33.40 -6.40
C ARG A 86 6.22 -33.37 -7.81
N GLY A 87 6.39 -32.19 -8.38
CA GLY A 87 7.01 -32.06 -9.71
C GLY A 87 8.51 -32.39 -9.68
N HIS A 88 9.21 -31.99 -8.62
CA HIS A 88 10.66 -32.15 -8.51
C HIS A 88 11.09 -33.54 -8.00
N TRP A 89 10.31 -34.17 -7.10
CA TRP A 89 10.55 -35.50 -6.54
C TRP A 89 9.32 -36.40 -6.60
N PRO A 90 8.82 -36.74 -7.79
CA PRO A 90 7.54 -37.47 -7.94
C PRO A 90 7.52 -38.80 -7.20
N GLN A 91 8.62 -39.56 -7.23
CA GLN A 91 8.73 -40.83 -6.52
C GLN A 91 8.63 -40.68 -4.98
N ARG A 92 9.21 -39.61 -4.42
CA ARG A 92 9.28 -39.40 -2.98
C ARG A 92 7.99 -38.81 -2.44
N TYR A 93 7.33 -37.90 -3.18
CA TYR A 93 6.09 -37.24 -2.76
C TYR A 93 4.83 -37.85 -3.39
N HIS A 94 4.89 -39.11 -3.88
CA HIS A 94 3.74 -39.80 -4.51
C HIS A 94 2.53 -39.93 -3.59
N THR A 95 2.73 -40.02 -2.28
CA THR A 95 1.64 -40.12 -1.27
C THR A 95 0.91 -38.79 -1.05
N VAL A 96 1.53 -37.64 -1.35
CA VAL A 96 0.93 -36.32 -1.26
C VAL A 96 0.15 -36.05 -2.55
N ARG A 97 -1.11 -36.48 -2.60
CA ARG A 97 -1.96 -36.40 -3.79
C ARG A 97 -2.53 -34.99 -4.00
N GLN A 98 -2.84 -34.63 -5.26
CA GLN A 98 -3.41 -33.32 -5.61
C GLN A 98 -4.69 -32.96 -4.83
N PRO A 99 -5.66 -33.88 -4.65
CA PRO A 99 -6.86 -33.56 -3.86
C PRO A 99 -6.54 -33.11 -2.41
N TRP A 100 -5.49 -33.67 -1.79
CA TRP A 100 -5.06 -33.23 -0.48
C TRP A 100 -4.42 -31.83 -0.51
N ILE A 101 -3.61 -31.54 -1.53
CA ILE A 101 -3.03 -30.19 -1.72
C ILE A 101 -4.14 -29.15 -1.91
N ASP A 102 -5.19 -29.51 -2.63
CA ASP A 102 -6.35 -28.63 -2.86
C ASP A 102 -7.17 -28.33 -1.59
N LEU A 103 -7.04 -29.16 -0.56
CA LEU A 103 -7.61 -28.93 0.76
C LEU A 103 -6.78 -27.94 1.63
N LEU A 104 -5.58 -27.57 1.21
CA LEU A 104 -4.78 -26.54 1.89
C LEU A 104 -5.42 -25.15 1.65
N ARG A 105 -6.59 -24.96 2.26
CA ARG A 105 -7.41 -23.73 2.22
C ARG A 105 -7.85 -23.39 3.64
N PRO A 106 -8.16 -22.12 3.94
CA PRO A 106 -8.76 -21.75 5.21
C PRO A 106 -10.01 -22.60 5.50
N PRO A 107 -10.22 -23.04 6.75
CA PRO A 107 -11.41 -23.81 7.13
C PRO A 107 -12.69 -23.09 6.69
N ARG A 108 -13.68 -23.86 6.19
CA ARG A 108 -15.01 -23.32 5.87
C ARG A 108 -15.64 -22.81 7.18
N GLY A 109 -16.09 -21.57 7.19
CA GLY A 109 -16.63 -20.93 8.41
C GLY A 109 -15.62 -20.07 9.16
N SER A 110 -14.31 -20.16 8.91
CA SER A 110 -13.40 -19.09 9.23
C SER A 110 -13.69 -17.90 8.30
N ARG A 111 -14.93 -17.39 8.34
CA ARG A 111 -15.23 -16.10 7.76
C ARG A 111 -14.25 -15.17 8.44
N MET A 112 -13.28 -14.70 7.70
CA MET A 112 -12.61 -13.48 8.05
C MET A 112 -13.72 -12.56 8.50
N ASP A 113 -13.73 -12.27 9.79
CA ASP A 113 -14.76 -11.46 10.41
C ASP A 113 -14.99 -10.30 9.45
N SER A 114 -16.17 -10.22 8.87
CA SER A 114 -16.47 -9.19 7.85
C SER A 114 -16.45 -7.79 8.47
N ARG A 115 -16.37 -7.73 9.78
CA ARG A 115 -15.94 -6.57 10.55
C ARG A 115 -14.42 -6.46 10.44
N LEU A 116 -13.94 -5.97 9.28
CA LEU A 116 -12.59 -5.41 9.26
C LEU A 116 -12.54 -4.39 10.40
N PRO A 117 -11.50 -4.46 11.27
CA PRO A 117 -11.33 -3.44 12.31
C PRO A 117 -11.43 -2.08 11.62
N VAL A 118 -12.12 -1.13 12.26
CA VAL A 118 -12.21 0.25 11.79
C VAL A 118 -10.82 0.64 11.31
N HIS A 119 -10.69 0.93 10.02
CA HIS A 119 -9.38 1.16 9.43
C HIS A 119 -8.77 2.39 10.07
N GLN A 120 -7.86 2.19 11.00
CA GLN A 120 -7.09 3.28 11.57
C GLN A 120 -6.22 3.90 10.48
N TYR A 121 -6.29 5.21 10.33
CA TYR A 121 -5.48 6.00 9.41
C TYR A 121 -5.22 7.39 10.03
N PHE A 122 -4.21 8.08 9.55
CA PHE A 122 -3.99 9.46 9.95
C PHE A 122 -5.05 10.35 9.31
N THR A 123 -5.80 11.06 10.14
CA THR A 123 -6.74 12.10 9.67
C THR A 123 -5.96 13.34 9.24
N LEU A 124 -6.59 14.22 8.46
CA LEU A 124 -5.98 15.52 8.12
C LEU A 124 -5.62 16.32 9.37
N ASP A 125 -6.51 16.36 10.38
CA ASP A 125 -6.28 17.10 11.62
C ASP A 125 -5.06 16.56 12.38
N ALA A 126 -4.91 15.23 12.47
CA ALA A 126 -3.73 14.62 13.07
C ALA A 126 -2.43 15.01 12.34
N VAL A 127 -2.45 15.09 11.00
CA VAL A 127 -1.27 15.50 10.23
C VAL A 127 -1.04 17.00 10.33
N LYS A 128 -2.07 17.84 10.40
CA LYS A 128 -1.93 19.28 10.71
C LYS A 128 -1.32 19.52 12.10
N GLN A 129 -1.72 18.71 13.09
CA GLN A 129 -1.12 18.75 14.42
C GLN A 129 0.37 18.38 14.37
N ILE A 130 0.75 17.35 13.61
CA ILE A 130 2.16 17.02 13.36
C ILE A 130 2.89 18.16 12.63
N ALA A 131 2.27 18.80 11.65
CA ALA A 131 2.86 19.91 10.89
C ALA A 131 3.15 21.14 11.75
N SER A 132 2.31 21.40 12.76
CA SER A 132 2.40 22.58 13.64
C SER A 132 3.37 22.40 14.81
N VAL A 133 3.83 21.17 15.11
CA VAL A 133 4.68 20.92 16.27
C VAL A 133 6.04 21.61 16.12
N SER A 134 6.53 22.21 17.22
CA SER A 134 7.89 22.74 17.27
C SER A 134 8.92 21.61 17.19
N VAL A 135 9.98 21.81 16.43
CA VAL A 135 11.06 20.84 16.24
C VAL A 135 12.40 21.50 16.48
N GLU A 136 13.27 20.81 17.23
CA GLU A 136 14.57 21.32 17.67
C GLU A 136 15.74 20.65 16.95
N THR A 137 15.53 19.42 16.45
CA THR A 137 16.57 18.63 15.80
C THR A 137 16.29 18.43 14.33
N LEU A 138 17.35 18.24 13.54
CA LEU A 138 17.27 17.94 12.13
C LEU A 138 16.47 16.63 11.86
N ARG A 139 16.57 15.66 12.77
CA ARG A 139 15.78 14.41 12.70
C ARG A 139 14.29 14.67 12.87
N GLN A 140 13.90 15.52 13.80
CA GLN A 140 12.49 15.90 14.01
C GLN A 140 11.96 16.69 12.82
N GLU A 141 12.77 17.60 12.25
CA GLU A 141 12.41 18.35 11.05
C GLU A 141 12.17 17.42 9.86
N ARG A 142 13.08 16.46 9.62
CA ARG A 142 12.92 15.43 8.62
C ARG A 142 11.66 14.56 8.85
N ALA A 143 11.44 14.15 10.08
CA ALA A 143 10.29 13.35 10.47
C ALA A 143 8.96 14.05 10.19
N ARG A 144 8.88 15.35 10.57
CA ARG A 144 7.72 16.21 10.31
C ARG A 144 7.47 16.37 8.80
N ALA A 145 8.52 16.66 8.05
CA ALA A 145 8.43 16.79 6.60
C ALA A 145 8.01 15.46 5.93
N ALA A 146 8.53 14.32 6.39
CA ALA A 146 8.18 13.00 5.89
C ALA A 146 6.69 12.67 6.13
N ALA A 147 6.15 12.98 7.31
CA ALA A 147 4.73 12.77 7.61
C ALA A 147 3.83 13.60 6.68
N CYS A 148 4.13 14.89 6.51
CA CYS A 148 3.39 15.77 5.61
C CYS A 148 3.49 15.30 4.15
N PHE A 149 4.69 14.99 3.66
CA PHE A 149 4.92 14.54 2.29
C PHE A 149 4.17 13.24 1.98
N LEU A 150 4.24 12.25 2.87
CA LEU A 150 3.56 10.98 2.71
C LEU A 150 2.04 11.11 2.71
N PHE A 151 1.49 12.02 3.53
CA PHE A 151 0.06 12.30 3.49
C PHE A 151 -0.34 13.05 2.22
N LEU A 152 0.40 14.07 1.81
CA LEU A 152 0.11 14.85 0.60
C LEU A 152 0.20 14.03 -0.68
N SER A 153 1.16 13.11 -0.77
CA SER A 153 1.41 12.31 -1.97
C SER A 153 0.68 10.98 -2.00
N GLY A 154 0.36 10.41 -0.85
CA GLY A 154 -0.12 9.03 -0.74
C GLY A 154 0.88 7.98 -1.19
N MET A 155 2.18 8.29 -1.29
CA MET A 155 3.22 7.35 -1.72
C MET A 155 3.40 6.18 -0.73
N ARG A 156 3.97 5.08 -1.22
CA ARG A 156 4.44 3.99 -0.35
C ARG A 156 5.74 4.38 0.33
N ALA A 157 5.92 3.96 1.59
CA ALA A 157 7.10 4.31 2.38
C ALA A 157 8.43 3.92 1.71
N ASP A 158 8.52 2.76 1.07
CA ASP A 158 9.73 2.32 0.38
C ASP A 158 10.06 3.18 -0.86
N ALA A 159 9.02 3.58 -1.62
CA ALA A 159 9.20 4.49 -2.76
C ALA A 159 9.64 5.88 -2.27
N PHE A 160 9.04 6.39 -1.21
CA PHE A 160 9.43 7.65 -0.59
C PHE A 160 10.86 7.60 -0.03
N ALA A 161 11.21 6.55 0.70
CA ALA A 161 12.53 6.40 1.31
C ALA A 161 13.68 6.28 0.28
N SER A 162 13.36 5.95 -0.97
CA SER A 162 14.31 5.82 -2.08
C SER A 162 14.17 6.92 -3.15
N LEU A 163 13.38 7.96 -2.89
CA LEU A 163 13.06 9.01 -3.83
C LEU A 163 14.23 10.00 -3.96
N PRO A 164 14.83 10.21 -5.16
CA PRO A 164 15.80 11.28 -5.40
C PRO A 164 15.16 12.68 -5.31
N ILE A 165 15.94 13.67 -4.95
CA ILE A 165 15.52 15.09 -4.93
C ILE A 165 15.06 15.52 -6.32
N SER A 166 15.78 15.14 -7.38
CA SER A 166 15.45 15.44 -8.78
C SER A 166 14.10 14.88 -9.26
N CYS A 167 13.52 13.94 -8.54
CA CYS A 167 12.20 13.39 -8.84
C CYS A 167 11.04 14.22 -8.25
N VAL A 168 11.33 15.28 -7.49
CA VAL A 168 10.33 16.12 -6.80
C VAL A 168 10.32 17.51 -7.43
N ASP A 169 9.23 17.85 -8.10
CA ASP A 169 8.95 19.17 -8.65
C ASP A 169 7.82 19.80 -7.83
N LEU A 170 8.17 20.66 -6.87
CA LEU A 170 7.18 21.29 -5.98
C LEU A 170 6.38 22.39 -6.70
N ASP A 171 6.94 23.04 -7.72
CA ASP A 171 6.23 24.08 -8.49
C ASP A 171 5.05 23.47 -9.24
N LYS A 172 5.26 22.27 -9.82
CA LYS A 172 4.20 21.49 -10.46
C LYS A 172 3.45 20.56 -9.49
N ARG A 173 3.87 20.52 -8.21
CA ARG A 173 3.35 19.57 -7.20
C ARG A 173 3.39 18.13 -7.70
N ALA A 174 4.41 17.77 -8.46
CA ALA A 174 4.56 16.49 -9.13
C ALA A 174 5.75 15.70 -8.61
N ILE A 175 5.59 14.39 -8.53
CA ILE A 175 6.61 13.44 -8.09
C ILE A 175 6.73 12.35 -9.13
N SER A 176 7.92 12.22 -9.72
CA SER A 176 8.24 11.18 -10.69
C SER A 176 8.73 9.92 -9.97
N GLN A 177 7.90 8.88 -9.90
CA GLN A 177 8.27 7.60 -9.31
C GLN A 177 8.90 6.70 -10.38
N LEU A 178 10.19 6.88 -10.65
CA LEU A 178 10.93 6.26 -11.75
C LEU A 178 11.91 5.20 -11.22
N PRO A 179 11.67 3.89 -11.46
CA PRO A 179 12.57 2.82 -11.03
C PRO A 179 13.97 2.91 -11.62
N GLU A 180 14.13 3.48 -12.82
CA GLU A 180 15.41 3.74 -13.47
C GLU A 180 16.26 4.78 -12.72
N LEU A 181 15.63 5.67 -11.94
CA LEU A 181 16.31 6.62 -11.07
C LEU A 181 16.46 6.09 -9.62
N GLY A 182 16.20 4.80 -9.39
CA GLY A 182 16.39 4.15 -8.10
C GLY A 182 15.17 4.16 -7.19
N VAL A 183 14.01 4.68 -7.62
CA VAL A 183 12.77 4.68 -6.82
C VAL A 183 12.20 3.27 -6.68
N ARG A 184 12.08 2.77 -5.46
CA ARG A 184 11.60 1.40 -5.17
C ARG A 184 10.08 1.33 -5.23
N THR A 185 9.54 1.28 -6.43
CA THR A 185 8.10 1.09 -6.62
C THR A 185 7.71 -0.39 -6.60
N LYS A 186 6.50 -0.70 -6.15
CA LYS A 186 5.99 -2.07 -6.22
C LYS A 186 5.90 -2.55 -7.67
N ASN A 187 6.47 -3.71 -7.94
CA ASN A 187 6.55 -4.33 -9.28
C ASN A 187 7.29 -3.44 -10.31
N ARG A 188 8.21 -2.59 -9.88
CA ARG A 188 8.99 -1.67 -10.72
C ARG A 188 8.11 -0.80 -11.64
N LYS A 189 6.91 -0.46 -11.20
CA LYS A 189 5.98 0.35 -11.98
C LYS A 189 6.38 1.82 -11.92
N ALA A 190 6.65 2.44 -13.06
CA ALA A 190 6.85 3.87 -13.18
C ALA A 190 5.50 4.62 -13.11
N GLY A 191 5.51 5.86 -12.64
CA GLY A 191 4.32 6.71 -12.61
C GLY A 191 4.57 8.09 -12.02
N LEU A 192 3.58 8.96 -12.24
CA LEU A 192 3.51 10.28 -11.64
C LEU A 192 2.53 10.25 -10.46
N THR A 193 2.85 11.00 -9.44
CA THR A 193 2.01 11.25 -8.27
C THR A 193 2.00 12.75 -8.01
N TYR A 194 0.85 13.30 -7.66
CA TYR A 194 0.69 14.72 -7.35
C TYR A 194 0.43 14.93 -5.87
N LEU A 195 0.87 16.08 -5.35
CA LEU A 195 0.66 16.49 -3.98
C LEU A 195 -0.71 17.17 -3.84
N LEU A 196 -1.46 16.82 -2.78
CA LEU A 196 -2.65 17.57 -2.39
C LEU A 196 -2.28 19.02 -2.06
N ASP A 197 -3.13 19.95 -2.46
CA ASP A 197 -2.96 21.36 -2.12
C ASP A 197 -3.51 21.68 -0.73
N ILE A 198 -2.69 21.42 0.28
CA ILE A 198 -2.98 21.74 1.70
C ILE A 198 -1.86 22.65 2.19
N PRO A 199 -2.09 23.98 2.25
CA PRO A 199 -1.04 24.97 2.44
C PRO A 199 -0.17 24.74 3.67
N GLU A 200 -0.75 24.35 4.80
CA GLU A 200 -0.01 24.14 6.06
C GLU A 200 0.98 22.98 5.96
N LEU A 201 0.60 21.91 5.24
CA LEU A 201 1.45 20.76 5.02
C LEU A 201 2.50 21.04 3.93
N MET A 202 2.10 21.74 2.86
CA MET A 202 3.01 22.16 1.79
C MET A 202 4.13 23.04 2.32
N ALA A 203 3.83 24.00 3.18
CA ALA A 203 4.85 24.88 3.79
C ALA A 203 5.94 24.09 4.56
N VAL A 204 5.57 22.98 5.20
CA VAL A 204 6.55 22.11 5.90
C VAL A 204 7.41 21.35 4.88
N VAL A 205 6.80 20.81 3.80
CA VAL A 205 7.50 20.08 2.75
C VAL A 205 8.46 21.00 1.98
N GLU A 206 8.03 22.20 1.62
CA GLU A 206 8.84 23.21 0.93
C GLU A 206 10.03 23.68 1.76
N ARG A 207 9.85 23.87 3.08
CA ARG A 207 10.94 24.24 4.00
C ARG A 207 12.01 23.14 4.02
N TRP A 208 11.60 21.88 4.13
CA TRP A 208 12.52 20.76 4.09
C TRP A 208 13.19 20.63 2.71
N HIS A 209 12.43 20.75 1.64
CA HIS A 209 12.95 20.67 0.28
C HIS A 209 14.03 21.72 0.01
N ARG A 210 13.81 22.99 0.43
CA ARG A 210 14.81 24.05 0.31
C ARG A 210 16.12 23.72 1.01
N ARG A 211 16.06 23.04 2.16
CA ARG A 211 17.28 22.56 2.87
C ARG A 211 18.05 21.49 2.09
N LEU A 212 17.38 20.79 1.18
CA LEU A 212 18.00 19.75 0.36
C LEU A 212 18.63 20.27 -0.94
N LEU A 213 18.35 21.51 -1.34
CA LEU A 213 18.82 22.06 -2.63
C LEU A 213 20.35 22.22 -2.71
N ASP A 214 21.03 22.26 -1.57
CA ASP A 214 22.49 22.27 -1.50
C ASP A 214 23.11 20.87 -1.74
N LEU A 215 22.29 19.81 -1.77
CA LEU A 215 22.75 18.46 -2.04
C LEU A 215 22.70 18.13 -3.52
N PRO A 216 23.53 17.19 -4.01
CA PRO A 216 23.44 16.70 -5.37
C PRO A 216 22.00 16.25 -5.72
N PRO A 217 21.47 16.55 -6.91
CA PRO A 217 20.07 16.22 -7.29
C PRO A 217 19.71 14.73 -7.21
N ALA A 218 20.71 13.85 -7.37
CA ALA A 218 20.53 12.40 -7.23
C ALA A 218 20.45 11.93 -5.75
N SER A 219 20.70 12.83 -4.77
CA SER A 219 20.59 12.49 -3.36
C SER A 219 19.15 12.20 -2.97
N LEU A 220 18.96 11.37 -1.95
CA LEU A 220 17.64 11.01 -1.46
C LEU A 220 16.92 12.21 -0.85
N TRP A 221 15.66 12.43 -1.18
CA TRP A 221 14.81 13.46 -0.61
C TRP A 221 14.60 13.24 0.91
N TYR A 222 14.40 11.98 1.32
CA TYR A 222 14.47 11.58 2.72
C TYR A 222 15.94 11.34 3.10
N SER A 223 16.73 12.43 3.10
CA SER A 223 18.19 12.37 3.26
C SER A 223 18.58 11.71 4.59
N PRO A 224 19.61 10.85 4.61
CA PRO A 224 20.24 10.43 5.85
C PRO A 224 20.77 11.63 6.64
N ILE A 225 20.93 11.44 7.93
CA ILE A 225 21.52 12.42 8.84
C ILE A 225 22.81 11.79 9.40
N SER A 226 23.85 12.58 9.56
CA SER A 226 25.13 12.17 10.16
C SER A 226 24.93 11.56 11.55
N ARG A 227 25.87 10.73 11.99
CA ARG A 227 25.77 10.04 13.30
C ARG A 227 25.68 11.01 14.48
N ASP A 228 26.34 12.14 14.38
CA ASP A 228 26.30 13.23 15.36
C ASP A 228 25.02 14.08 15.26
N SER A 229 24.14 13.75 14.32
CA SER A 229 22.87 14.44 14.07
C SER A 229 22.99 15.94 13.70
N SER A 230 24.17 16.38 13.29
CA SER A 230 24.48 17.79 13.02
C SER A 230 24.23 18.20 11.57
N ALA A 231 24.32 17.25 10.60
CA ALA A 231 24.26 17.55 9.17
C ALA A 231 23.52 16.49 8.38
N LEU A 232 23.07 16.88 7.18
CA LEU A 232 22.59 15.94 6.18
C LEU A 232 23.78 15.16 5.61
N ALA A 233 23.59 13.85 5.47
CA ALA A 233 24.57 12.96 4.87
C ALA A 233 24.06 12.56 3.46
N PRO A 234 24.57 13.17 2.37
CA PRO A 234 24.08 12.89 1.03
C PRO A 234 24.27 11.41 0.70
N ALA A 235 23.20 10.78 0.24
CA ALA A 235 23.19 9.40 -0.24
C ALA A 235 22.31 9.31 -1.47
N THR A 236 22.78 8.59 -2.49
CA THR A 236 22.06 8.40 -3.76
C THR A 236 21.33 7.07 -3.81
N VAL A 237 21.63 6.16 -2.88
CA VAL A 237 21.02 4.83 -2.81
C VAL A 237 20.44 4.60 -1.42
N ALA A 238 19.19 4.23 -1.36
CA ALA A 238 18.55 3.83 -0.12
C ALA A 238 19.08 2.46 0.34
N CYS A 239 19.55 2.37 1.58
CA CYS A 239 19.91 1.08 2.17
C CYS A 239 18.66 0.19 2.38
N ILE A 240 18.90 -1.11 2.57
CA ILE A 240 17.85 -2.05 2.99
C ILE A 240 17.31 -1.61 4.36
N GLY A 241 16.00 -1.67 4.55
CA GLY A 241 15.34 -1.22 5.80
C GLY A 241 15.17 0.30 5.94
N ARG A 242 15.49 1.10 4.89
CA ARG A 242 15.30 2.56 4.95
C ARG A 242 13.84 2.95 5.23
N GLY A 243 12.88 2.15 4.80
CA GLY A 243 11.46 2.31 5.12
C GLY A 243 11.16 2.19 6.62
N ASP A 244 11.92 1.37 7.36
CA ASP A 244 11.76 1.21 8.81
C ASP A 244 12.19 2.48 9.55
N VAL A 245 13.24 3.16 9.06
CA VAL A 245 13.69 4.44 9.60
C VAL A 245 12.59 5.51 9.49
N VAL A 246 11.80 5.50 8.41
CA VAL A 246 10.62 6.37 8.27
C VAL A 246 9.61 6.08 9.38
N GLY A 247 9.41 4.80 9.73
CA GLY A 247 8.54 4.39 10.82
C GLY A 247 9.02 4.88 12.19
N ASP A 248 10.34 4.80 12.45
CA ASP A 248 10.94 5.26 13.70
C ASP A 248 10.88 6.80 13.83
N ASP A 249 11.16 7.52 12.76
CA ASP A 249 11.01 8.97 12.72
C ASP A 249 9.57 9.40 12.93
N LEU A 250 8.61 8.67 12.32
CA LEU A 250 7.19 8.95 12.51
C LEU A 250 6.75 8.73 13.98
N ARG A 251 7.31 7.72 14.70
CA ARG A 251 7.06 7.56 16.15
C ARG A 251 7.49 8.78 16.94
N ILE A 252 8.68 9.30 16.64
CA ILE A 252 9.22 10.49 17.33
C ILE A 252 8.30 11.68 17.12
N ILE A 253 7.93 11.99 15.90
CA ILE A 253 7.14 13.19 15.63
C ILE A 253 5.69 13.04 16.10
N CYS A 254 5.10 11.85 16.07
CA CYS A 254 3.79 11.58 16.64
C CYS A 254 3.80 11.79 18.16
N ALA A 255 4.84 11.33 18.86
CA ALA A 255 4.97 11.54 20.31
C ALA A 255 5.08 13.02 20.65
N LEU A 256 5.88 13.79 19.91
CA LEU A 256 5.99 15.24 20.10
C LEU A 256 4.67 15.98 19.83
N ALA A 257 3.91 15.53 18.83
CA ALA A 257 2.63 16.15 18.46
C ALA A 257 1.46 15.67 19.34
N GLY A 258 1.65 14.72 20.26
CA GLY A 258 0.55 14.12 21.03
C GLY A 258 -0.43 13.31 20.17
N VAL A 259 0.01 12.82 19.00
CA VAL A 259 -0.77 12.04 18.05
C VAL A 259 -0.45 10.54 18.23
N ALA A 260 -1.47 9.68 18.20
CA ALA A 260 -1.27 8.24 18.25
C ALA A 260 -0.42 7.77 17.08
N TYR A 261 0.62 6.96 17.35
CA TYR A 261 1.45 6.40 16.30
C TYR A 261 0.69 5.34 15.49
N LEU A 262 0.74 5.50 14.18
CA LEU A 262 0.34 4.49 13.21
C LEU A 262 1.49 4.29 12.20
N SER A 263 1.54 3.12 11.55
CA SER A 263 2.61 2.86 10.56
C SER A 263 2.58 3.86 9.39
N PRO A 264 3.71 4.12 8.70
CA PRO A 264 3.76 5.06 7.57
C PRO A 264 2.72 4.78 6.47
N HIS A 265 2.35 3.51 6.26
CA HIS A 265 1.31 3.14 5.30
C HIS A 265 -0.06 3.72 5.64
N LYS A 266 -0.30 4.08 6.91
CA LYS A 266 -1.54 4.70 7.37
C LYS A 266 -1.66 6.17 7.00
N LEU A 267 -0.56 6.85 6.65
CA LEU A 267 -0.58 8.18 6.02
C LEU A 267 -1.16 8.09 4.60
N ARG A 268 -0.74 7.09 3.82
CA ARG A 268 -1.31 6.82 2.51
C ARG A 268 -2.80 6.45 2.59
N HIS A 269 -3.22 5.68 3.60
CA HIS A 269 -4.64 5.42 3.86
C HIS A 269 -5.39 6.72 4.13
N GLY A 270 -4.83 7.60 4.97
CA GLY A 270 -5.38 8.93 5.26
C GLY A 270 -5.53 9.78 4.00
N HIS A 271 -4.51 9.82 3.14
CA HIS A 271 -4.56 10.51 1.83
C HIS A 271 -5.74 10.02 0.99
N VAL A 272 -5.88 8.70 0.83
CA VAL A 272 -6.96 8.14 0.00
C VAL A 272 -8.32 8.42 0.61
N VAL A 273 -8.51 8.20 1.91
CA VAL A 273 -9.79 8.47 2.60
C VAL A 273 -10.15 9.95 2.49
N TYR A 274 -9.18 10.84 2.72
CA TYR A 274 -9.39 12.28 2.55
C TYR A 274 -9.78 12.63 1.11
N GLY A 275 -9.02 12.14 0.12
CA GLY A 275 -9.30 12.40 -1.29
C GLY A 275 -10.66 11.88 -1.73
N LEU A 276 -11.04 10.67 -1.30
CA LEU A 276 -12.36 10.10 -1.63
C LEU A 276 -13.52 10.83 -0.96
N LYS A 277 -13.33 11.34 0.28
CA LYS A 277 -14.35 12.15 0.96
C LYS A 277 -14.52 13.54 0.32
N ALA A 278 -13.44 14.11 -0.21
CA ALA A 278 -13.46 15.39 -0.91
C ALA A 278 -13.98 15.27 -2.36
N ALA A 279 -13.91 14.10 -2.95
CA ALA A 279 -14.27 13.87 -4.34
C ALA A 279 -15.79 13.86 -4.55
N ASN A 280 -16.26 14.64 -5.52
CA ASN A 280 -17.67 14.81 -5.85
C ASN A 280 -18.10 14.08 -7.16
N SER A 281 -17.12 13.47 -7.86
CA SER A 281 -17.36 12.81 -9.14
C SER A 281 -16.59 11.49 -9.28
N LYS A 282 -17.04 10.61 -10.18
CA LYS A 282 -16.33 9.38 -10.53
C LYS A 282 -14.93 9.68 -11.11
N ALA A 283 -14.77 10.80 -11.81
CA ALA A 283 -13.49 11.22 -12.37
C ALA A 283 -12.49 11.56 -11.26
N GLU A 284 -12.91 12.29 -10.22
CA GLU A 284 -12.11 12.61 -9.05
C GLU A 284 -11.74 11.35 -8.25
N TRP A 285 -12.65 10.42 -8.05
CA TRP A 285 -12.38 9.11 -7.46
C TRP A 285 -11.29 8.35 -8.23
N LYS A 286 -11.40 8.36 -9.57
CA LYS A 286 -10.41 7.72 -10.45
C LYS A 286 -9.06 8.42 -10.33
N ALA A 287 -9.04 9.75 -10.24
CA ALA A 287 -7.82 10.53 -10.05
C ALA A 287 -7.12 10.16 -8.74
N VAL A 288 -7.84 10.08 -7.61
CA VAL A 288 -7.28 9.63 -6.32
C VAL A 288 -6.68 8.22 -6.43
N SER A 289 -7.39 7.28 -7.08
CA SER A 289 -6.91 5.92 -7.28
C SER A 289 -5.63 5.86 -8.14
N GLN A 290 -5.58 6.64 -9.21
CA GLN A 290 -4.42 6.74 -10.10
C GLN A 290 -3.24 7.40 -9.39
N ASN A 291 -3.48 8.47 -8.62
CA ASN A 291 -2.45 9.18 -7.86
C ASN A 291 -1.67 8.26 -6.93
N VAL A 292 -2.35 7.32 -6.30
CA VAL A 292 -1.70 6.31 -5.46
C VAL A 292 -1.23 5.08 -6.25
N MET A 293 -1.25 5.11 -7.56
CA MET A 293 -0.79 4.02 -8.45
C MET A 293 -1.48 2.67 -8.14
N HIS A 294 -2.79 2.65 -7.87
CA HIS A 294 -3.55 1.42 -7.80
C HIS A 294 -3.77 0.86 -9.20
N SER A 295 -3.73 -0.47 -9.34
CA SER A 295 -3.91 -1.14 -10.63
C SER A 295 -5.36 -1.13 -11.11
N SER A 296 -6.32 -0.97 -10.20
CA SER A 296 -7.74 -0.83 -10.52
C SER A 296 -8.47 0.02 -9.47
N LEU A 297 -9.59 0.61 -9.88
CA LEU A 297 -10.50 1.33 -8.98
C LEU A 297 -11.09 0.41 -7.90
N GLU A 298 -11.31 -0.86 -8.25
CA GLU A 298 -11.81 -1.89 -7.36
C GLU A 298 -10.93 -2.10 -6.11
N ILE A 299 -9.60 -1.93 -6.24
CA ILE A 299 -8.70 -1.97 -5.08
C ILE A 299 -9.00 -0.80 -4.13
N THR A 300 -9.21 0.40 -4.69
CA THR A 300 -9.55 1.59 -3.90
C THR A 300 -10.90 1.40 -3.23
N ASP A 301 -11.90 0.97 -3.96
CA ASP A 301 -13.25 0.72 -3.47
C ASP A 301 -13.27 -0.36 -2.38
N ARG A 302 -12.65 -1.50 -2.60
CA ARG A 302 -12.61 -2.61 -1.62
C ARG A 302 -11.92 -2.24 -0.31
N ILE A 303 -10.89 -1.40 -0.37
CA ILE A 303 -10.08 -1.03 0.83
C ILE A 303 -10.68 0.18 1.54
N TYR A 304 -11.19 1.16 0.78
CA TYR A 304 -11.57 2.47 1.28
C TYR A 304 -13.04 2.82 1.04
N GLY A 305 -13.72 2.12 0.12
CA GLY A 305 -15.11 2.37 -0.25
C GLY A 305 -16.14 1.87 0.78
N ARG A 306 -15.70 1.22 1.87
CA ARG A 306 -16.59 0.89 2.97
C ARG A 306 -16.89 2.15 3.76
N LEU A 307 -18.08 2.65 3.57
CA LEU A 307 -18.65 3.70 4.39
C LEU A 307 -18.92 3.15 5.80
N VAL A 308 -18.69 3.96 6.82
CA VAL A 308 -19.17 3.66 8.17
C VAL A 308 -20.70 3.73 8.15
N ASP A 309 -21.38 2.96 8.99
CA ASP A 309 -22.87 2.88 9.00
C ASP A 309 -23.54 4.27 9.07
N ASP A 310 -22.93 5.22 9.80
CA ASP A 310 -23.39 6.60 9.86
C ASP A 310 -23.21 7.35 8.53
N ASP A 311 -22.11 7.12 7.80
CA ASP A 311 -21.91 7.71 6.47
C ASP A 311 -22.92 7.12 5.47
N VAL A 312 -23.19 5.81 5.52
CA VAL A 312 -24.21 5.15 4.69
C VAL A 312 -25.58 5.75 4.98
N ARG A 313 -25.95 5.85 6.25
CA ARG A 313 -27.22 6.44 6.68
C ARG A 313 -27.38 7.86 6.16
N ASN A 314 -26.38 8.71 6.37
CA ASN A 314 -26.40 10.12 5.96
C ASN A 314 -26.50 10.26 4.44
N ILE A 315 -25.77 9.45 3.67
CA ILE A 315 -25.83 9.47 2.20
C ILE A 315 -27.19 8.98 1.71
N ILE A 316 -27.70 7.85 2.23
CA ILE A 316 -28.98 7.29 1.79
C ILE A 316 -30.14 8.24 2.11
N THR A 317 -30.13 8.83 3.32
CA THR A 317 -31.17 9.79 3.69
C THR A 317 -31.11 11.06 2.85
N THR A 318 -29.91 11.55 2.51
CA THR A 318 -29.71 12.75 1.67
C THR A 318 -30.04 12.48 0.19
N LEU A 319 -29.84 11.25 -0.31
CA LEU A 319 -30.21 10.87 -1.68
C LEU A 319 -31.73 10.94 -1.87
N GLY A 320 -32.51 10.63 -0.83
CA GLY A 320 -33.95 10.77 -0.86
C GLY A 320 -34.42 12.24 -0.93
N THR A 321 -33.67 13.16 -0.35
CA THR A 321 -33.96 14.60 -0.34
C THR A 321 -33.32 15.36 -1.51
N LYS A 322 -32.27 14.85 -2.14
CA LYS A 322 -31.66 15.42 -3.36
C LYS A 322 -32.47 15.22 -4.63
N LYS A 323 -33.60 14.53 -4.57
CA LYS A 323 -34.52 14.38 -5.69
C LYS A 323 -35.55 15.49 -5.70
N GLN A 324 -35.08 16.69 -5.93
CA GLN A 324 -35.76 17.70 -6.73
C GLN A 324 -34.67 18.57 -7.32
N LEU A 325 -34.08 18.11 -8.45
CA LEU A 325 -33.80 19.08 -9.50
C LEU A 325 -35.04 19.94 -9.61
N PRO A 326 -34.97 21.28 -9.63
CA PRO A 326 -36.13 22.08 -9.93
C PRO A 326 -36.70 21.53 -11.24
N SER A 327 -37.82 20.86 -11.17
CA SER A 327 -38.69 20.63 -12.29
C SER A 327 -39.16 22.00 -12.71
N GLY A 328 -38.44 22.64 -13.65
CA GLY A 328 -38.77 23.99 -14.02
C GLY A 328 -37.71 24.72 -14.80
N LEU A 329 -36.90 24.04 -15.64
CA LEU A 329 -36.59 24.68 -16.92
C LEU A 329 -37.87 24.60 -17.73
N PRO A 330 -38.52 25.74 -18.07
CA PRO A 330 -39.65 25.73 -19.00
C PRO A 330 -39.24 24.94 -20.23
N ALA A 331 -40.16 24.14 -20.78
CA ALA A 331 -39.86 23.32 -21.98
C ALA A 331 -39.24 24.17 -23.10
N GLU A 332 -39.61 25.42 -23.19
CA GLU A 332 -39.06 26.45 -24.08
C GLU A 332 -37.54 26.67 -23.88
N LYS A 333 -37.01 26.65 -22.64
CA LYS A 333 -35.58 26.77 -22.39
C LYS A 333 -34.78 25.48 -22.66
N LEU A 334 -35.44 24.33 -22.58
CA LEU A 334 -34.85 23.06 -22.95
C LEU A 334 -34.72 22.95 -24.47
N ASP A 335 -35.72 23.40 -25.19
CA ASP A 335 -35.71 23.45 -26.65
C ASP A 335 -34.69 24.48 -27.18
N GLU A 336 -34.55 25.63 -26.53
CA GLU A 336 -33.53 26.63 -26.84
C GLU A 336 -32.09 26.11 -26.60
N LEU A 337 -31.86 25.35 -25.53
CA LEU A 337 -30.56 24.70 -25.25
C LEU A 337 -30.28 23.57 -26.25
N ILE A 338 -31.28 22.81 -26.66
CA ILE A 338 -31.16 21.77 -27.69
C ILE A 338 -30.84 22.39 -29.06
N GLU A 339 -31.46 23.51 -29.40
CA GLU A 339 -31.16 24.25 -30.63
C GLU A 339 -29.78 24.85 -30.61
N LEU A 340 -29.32 25.45 -29.50
CA LEU A 340 -27.95 25.93 -29.31
C LEU A 340 -26.91 24.80 -29.43
N LEU A 341 -27.18 23.65 -28.89
CA LEU A 341 -26.30 22.47 -29.03
C LEU A 341 -26.26 21.95 -30.47
N LYS A 342 -27.39 21.95 -31.20
CA LYS A 342 -27.43 21.59 -32.63
C LYS A 342 -26.68 22.58 -33.49
N GLN A 343 -26.78 23.88 -33.21
CA GLN A 343 -26.03 24.92 -33.92
C GLN A 343 -24.52 24.81 -33.64
N ALA A 344 -24.09 24.56 -32.41
CA ALA A 344 -22.69 24.38 -32.06
C ALA A 344 -22.09 23.10 -32.70
N THR A 345 -22.85 22.02 -32.77
CA THR A 345 -22.40 20.77 -33.44
C THR A 345 -22.48 20.89 -34.99
N GLY A 346 -23.40 21.69 -35.52
CA GLY A 346 -23.49 21.95 -36.97
C GLY A 346 -22.41 22.89 -37.51
N GLN A 347 -21.88 23.80 -36.72
CA GLN A 347 -20.74 24.64 -37.08
C GLN A 347 -19.40 23.88 -37.07
N ALA A 348 -19.23 22.93 -36.14
CA ALA A 348 -18.02 22.11 -36.10
C ALA A 348 -17.88 21.17 -37.33
N ALA A 349 -19.02 20.81 -37.97
CA ALA A 349 -19.01 19.99 -39.19
C ALA A 349 -18.75 20.78 -40.48
N ARG A 350 -18.82 22.11 -40.45
CA ARG A 350 -18.57 22.99 -41.63
C ARG A 350 -17.15 23.57 -41.68
N THR A 351 -16.34 23.38 -40.66
CA THR A 351 -14.94 23.86 -40.61
C THR A 351 -13.94 22.72 -40.86
N ALA A 352 -14.42 21.53 -41.22
CA ALA A 352 -13.57 20.33 -41.50
C ALA A 352 -13.77 19.82 -42.95
N ILE A 353 -14.04 20.75 -43.92
CA ILE A 353 -13.95 20.46 -45.37
C ILE A 353 -12.99 21.47 -46.01
#